data_a44e07d43e4c79593b2a1f5c00d48e1b
#
_entry.id   a44e07d43e4c79593b2a1f5c00d48e1b
#
_cell.length_a   1.000
_cell.length_b   1.000
_cell.length_c   1.000
_cell.angle_alpha   90.00
_cell.angle_beta   90.00
_cell.angle_gamma   90.00
#
_symmetry.space_group_name_H-M   'P 1'
#
loop_
_entity.id
_entity.type
_entity.pdbx_description
1 polymer ?
#
loop_
_entity_poly.entity_id
_entity_poly.type
_entity_poly.pdbx_seq_one_letter_code
_entity_poly.pdbx_strand_id
1 'polypeptide(L)'
;MPTDARVVVVPETTGDPLTVEAVRIPDPGPYQVVVKQYASGVCHSQLHQIHRPRTSPVILGHESTGVVVARGREVTHVKEGDDVMVTWVPRDGEHASRRPDGVDLQLADGSIAKTTSSFTWADVTVADEQYVVRTPGSHKKDVTAVIG
;
A
#
# COMPACT_ATOMS: atom_id res chain seq x y z
N MET A 1 12.53 -3.01 -11.79
CA MET A 1 13.67 -3.01 -10.82
C MET A 1 13.14 -2.62 -9.46
N PRO A 2 13.54 -3.29 -8.38
CA PRO A 2 13.08 -2.96 -7.03
C PRO A 2 13.29 -1.47 -6.71
N THR A 3 12.32 -0.86 -6.04
CA THR A 3 12.30 0.57 -5.72
C THR A 3 12.61 0.77 -4.24
N ASP A 4 13.53 1.69 -3.91
CA ASP A 4 13.78 2.06 -2.52
C ASP A 4 12.60 2.88 -1.99
N ALA A 5 12.17 2.59 -0.77
CA ALA A 5 11.06 3.24 -0.12
C ALA A 5 11.28 3.36 1.39
N ARG A 6 10.53 4.26 2.02
CA ARG A 6 10.41 4.35 3.49
C ARG A 6 9.00 3.93 3.88
N VAL A 7 8.92 3.16 4.94
CA VAL A 7 7.66 2.66 5.48
C VAL A 7 7.56 2.96 6.96
N VAL A 8 6.35 3.11 7.47
CA VAL A 8 6.09 3.15 8.92
C VAL A 8 5.81 1.73 9.37
N VAL A 9 6.65 1.21 10.25
CA VAL A 9 6.55 -0.14 10.80
C VAL A 9 5.86 -0.08 12.16
N VAL A 10 4.85 -0.93 12.32
CA VAL A 10 4.27 -1.25 13.62
C VAL A 10 5.01 -2.47 14.15
N PRO A 11 5.77 -2.36 15.26
CA PRO A 11 6.61 -3.44 15.76
C PRO A 11 5.77 -4.64 16.24
N GLU A 12 6.42 -5.80 16.36
CA GLU A 12 5.80 -7.03 16.87
C GLU A 12 5.27 -6.85 18.30
N THR A 13 6.08 -6.23 19.16
CA THR A 13 5.71 -5.98 20.56
C THR A 13 4.68 -4.85 20.64
N THR A 14 3.50 -5.17 21.15
CA THR A 14 2.44 -4.18 21.36
C THR A 14 2.87 -3.16 22.41
N GLY A 15 2.76 -1.89 22.06
CA GLY A 15 3.15 -0.77 22.93
C GLY A 15 4.53 -0.17 22.61
N ASP A 16 5.34 -0.85 21.83
CA ASP A 16 6.59 -0.27 21.33
C ASP A 16 6.30 0.86 20.32
N PRO A 17 7.17 1.86 20.22
CA PRO A 17 6.96 2.98 19.31
C PRO A 17 7.03 2.55 17.85
N LEU A 18 6.24 3.21 17.00
CA LEU A 18 6.33 3.06 15.55
C LEU A 18 7.71 3.54 15.07
N THR A 19 8.26 2.86 14.08
CA THR A 19 9.55 3.23 13.45
C THR A 19 9.36 3.56 11.98
N VAL A 20 10.27 4.37 11.44
CA VAL A 20 10.35 4.59 9.99
C VAL A 20 11.59 3.87 9.48
N GLU A 21 11.40 2.96 8.54
CA GLU A 21 12.47 2.13 8.01
C GLU A 21 12.58 2.21 6.49
N ALA A 22 13.81 2.08 6.00
CA ALA A 22 14.08 1.94 4.59
C ALA A 22 13.90 0.47 4.18
N VAL A 23 13.16 0.26 3.10
CA VAL A 23 12.88 -1.07 2.54
C VAL A 23 13.05 -1.05 1.02
N ARG A 24 13.13 -2.23 0.43
CA ARG A 24 13.07 -2.40 -1.02
C ARG A 24 11.72 -2.96 -1.43
N ILE A 25 10.98 -2.18 -2.18
CA ILE A 25 9.72 -2.61 -2.80
C ILE A 25 10.05 -3.51 -3.98
N PRO A 26 9.53 -4.75 -4.03
CA PRO A 26 9.77 -5.66 -5.14
C PRO A 26 9.11 -5.17 -6.43
N ASP A 27 9.50 -5.75 -7.55
CA ASP A 27 8.76 -5.59 -8.81
C ASP A 27 7.33 -6.11 -8.63
N PRO A 28 6.33 -5.49 -9.27
CA PRO A 28 4.95 -5.89 -9.10
C PRO A 28 4.70 -7.28 -9.67
N GLY A 29 3.96 -8.10 -8.93
CA GLY A 29 3.37 -9.33 -9.43
C GLY A 29 2.38 -9.07 -10.57
N PRO A 30 1.85 -10.12 -11.22
CA PRO A 30 1.00 -9.98 -12.40
C PRO A 30 -0.19 -9.03 -12.23
N TYR A 31 -0.80 -9.00 -11.04
CA TYR A 31 -2.00 -8.23 -10.68
C TYR A 31 -1.72 -7.08 -9.70
N GLN A 32 -0.47 -6.65 -9.57
CA GLN A 32 -0.09 -5.61 -8.63
C GLN A 32 0.30 -4.32 -9.33
N VAL A 33 0.15 -3.22 -8.60
CA VAL A 33 0.50 -1.87 -9.04
C VAL A 33 1.45 -1.26 -8.02
N VAL A 34 2.57 -0.71 -8.48
CA VAL A 34 3.48 0.09 -7.65
C VAL A 34 3.08 1.55 -7.77
N VAL A 35 2.80 2.17 -6.63
CA VAL A 35 2.33 3.55 -6.56
C VAL A 35 3.30 4.37 -5.72
N LYS A 36 3.87 5.42 -6.31
CA LYS A 36 4.55 6.49 -5.56
C LYS A 36 3.51 7.44 -5.00
N GLN A 37 3.44 7.53 -3.68
CA GLN A 37 2.35 8.21 -3.01
C GLN A 37 2.58 9.71 -2.87
N TYR A 38 1.50 10.49 -3.00
CA TYR A 38 1.48 11.93 -2.71
C TYR A 38 1.13 12.18 -1.24
N ALA A 39 0.15 11.45 -0.73
CA ALA A 39 -0.33 11.54 0.64
C ALA A 39 -1.02 10.24 1.03
N SER A 40 -1.01 9.93 2.31
CA SER A 40 -1.76 8.83 2.92
C SER A 40 -2.63 9.36 4.04
N GLY A 41 -3.87 8.89 4.11
CA GLY A 41 -4.74 9.12 5.25
C GLY A 41 -4.40 8.19 6.42
N VAL A 42 -4.98 8.50 7.57
CA VAL A 42 -4.91 7.70 8.79
C VAL A 42 -6.32 7.43 9.29
N CYS A 43 -6.75 6.20 9.21
CA CYS A 43 -8.08 5.76 9.65
C CYS A 43 -8.04 5.29 11.11
N HIS A 44 -9.13 5.48 11.82
CA HIS A 44 -9.27 5.01 13.22
C HIS A 44 -9.09 3.49 13.34
N SER A 45 -9.42 2.73 12.30
CA SER A 45 -9.20 1.27 12.30
C SER A 45 -7.73 0.87 12.52
N GLN A 46 -6.77 1.70 12.08
CA GLN A 46 -5.35 1.45 12.30
C GLN A 46 -4.94 1.58 13.76
N LEU A 47 -5.63 2.42 14.54
CA LEU A 47 -5.40 2.50 15.98
C LEU A 47 -5.72 1.14 16.65
N HIS A 48 -6.80 0.50 16.26
CA HIS A 48 -7.12 -0.85 16.73
C HIS A 48 -6.07 -1.88 16.28
N GLN A 49 -5.58 -1.77 15.05
CA GLN A 49 -4.54 -2.66 14.52
C GLN A 49 -3.21 -2.49 15.25
N ILE A 50 -2.82 -1.26 15.61
CA ILE A 50 -1.60 -0.98 16.39
C ILE A 50 -1.64 -1.67 17.75
N HIS A 51 -2.80 -1.72 18.39
CA HIS A 51 -2.97 -2.30 19.72
C HIS A 51 -3.27 -3.81 19.72
N ARG A 52 -3.44 -4.43 18.54
CA ARG A 52 -3.64 -5.89 18.47
C ARG A 52 -2.35 -6.65 18.74
N PRO A 53 -2.41 -7.76 19.51
CA PRO A 53 -1.32 -8.72 19.60
C PRO A 53 -0.97 -9.27 18.20
N ARG A 54 0.31 -9.42 17.92
CA ARG A 54 0.84 -9.92 16.66
C ARG A 54 2.13 -10.70 16.87
N THR A 55 2.52 -11.46 15.86
CA THR A 55 3.71 -12.34 15.89
C THR A 55 4.78 -11.92 14.88
N SER A 56 4.61 -10.76 14.25
CA SER A 56 5.56 -10.15 13.32
C SER A 56 5.29 -8.67 13.19
N PRO A 57 6.28 -7.85 12.80
CA PRO A 57 6.04 -6.46 12.43
C PRO A 57 5.02 -6.37 11.29
N VAL A 58 4.27 -5.27 11.21
CA VAL A 58 3.31 -5.02 10.14
C VAL A 58 3.45 -3.60 9.60
N ILE A 59 3.09 -3.42 8.33
CA ILE A 59 2.96 -2.12 7.69
C ILE A 59 1.48 -1.92 7.37
N LEU A 60 0.91 -0.83 7.84
CA LEU A 60 -0.50 -0.54 7.76
C LEU A 60 -0.82 0.52 6.69
N GLY A 61 -2.08 0.93 6.68
CA GLY A 61 -2.61 1.95 5.78
C GLY A 61 -3.41 1.35 4.63
N HIS A 62 -4.50 2.03 4.28
CA HIS A 62 -5.42 1.55 3.25
C HIS A 62 -6.10 2.71 2.49
N GLU A 63 -5.55 3.91 2.60
CA GLU A 63 -6.09 5.09 1.92
C GLU A 63 -4.95 6.04 1.53
N SER A 64 -4.79 6.26 0.23
CA SER A 64 -3.79 7.19 -0.28
C SER A 64 -4.11 7.65 -1.69
N THR A 65 -3.37 8.66 -2.12
CA THR A 65 -3.28 9.05 -3.53
C THR A 65 -1.83 8.99 -3.99
N GLY A 66 -1.63 8.77 -5.26
CA GLY A 66 -0.30 8.68 -5.83
C GLY A 66 -0.30 8.57 -7.35
N VAL A 67 0.87 8.31 -7.90
CA VAL A 67 1.08 8.06 -9.32
C VAL A 67 1.57 6.64 -9.53
N VAL A 68 1.05 5.95 -10.52
CA VAL A 68 1.51 4.62 -10.93
C VAL A 68 2.92 4.73 -11.50
N VAL A 69 3.87 4.00 -10.93
CA VAL A 69 5.27 3.95 -11.42
C VAL A 69 5.64 2.61 -12.05
N ALA A 70 4.91 1.54 -11.74
CA ALA A 70 5.01 0.26 -12.40
C ALA A 70 3.71 -0.53 -12.21
N ARG A 71 3.43 -1.47 -13.13
CA ARG A 71 2.29 -2.36 -13.02
C ARG A 71 2.59 -3.76 -13.51
N GLY A 72 1.87 -4.73 -12.98
CA GLY A 72 1.89 -6.11 -13.46
C GLY A 72 1.26 -6.26 -14.86
N ARG A 73 1.61 -7.32 -15.54
CA ARG A 73 1.20 -7.56 -16.93
C ARG A 73 -0.32 -7.75 -17.11
N GLU A 74 -1.01 -8.22 -16.09
CA GLU A 74 -2.46 -8.47 -16.12
C GLU A 74 -3.29 -7.23 -15.72
N VAL A 75 -2.65 -6.16 -15.26
CA VAL A 75 -3.33 -4.90 -14.90
C VAL A 75 -3.66 -4.11 -16.16
N THR A 76 -4.95 -3.87 -16.42
CA THR A 76 -5.43 -3.26 -17.68
C THR A 76 -6.05 -1.87 -17.51
N HIS A 77 -6.56 -1.55 -16.31
CA HIS A 77 -7.35 -0.33 -16.05
C HIS A 77 -6.54 0.92 -15.71
N VAL A 78 -5.26 0.75 -15.35
CA VAL A 78 -4.30 1.84 -15.09
C VAL A 78 -3.00 1.58 -15.81
N LYS A 79 -2.22 2.64 -16.03
CA LYS A 79 -0.88 2.60 -16.64
C LYS A 79 0.08 3.53 -15.89
N GLU A 80 1.35 3.38 -16.15
CA GLU A 80 2.39 4.27 -15.62
C GLU A 80 2.09 5.73 -15.95
N GLY A 81 2.22 6.60 -14.95
CA GLY A 81 1.89 8.02 -15.04
C GLY A 81 0.44 8.37 -14.70
N ASP A 82 -0.46 7.40 -14.55
CA ASP A 82 -1.83 7.68 -14.12
C ASP A 82 -1.86 8.06 -12.63
N ASP A 83 -2.62 9.11 -12.30
CA ASP A 83 -2.97 9.45 -10.92
C ASP A 83 -4.03 8.46 -10.41
N VAL A 84 -3.81 7.95 -9.21
CA VAL A 84 -4.67 6.91 -8.61
C VAL A 84 -4.95 7.15 -7.14
N MET A 85 -6.03 6.56 -6.65
CA MET A 85 -6.29 6.30 -5.25
C MET A 85 -5.98 4.84 -4.94
N VAL A 86 -5.42 4.58 -3.75
CA VAL A 86 -5.34 3.25 -3.15
C VAL A 86 -6.36 3.23 -2.01
N THR A 87 -7.24 2.23 -2.03
CA THR A 87 -8.36 2.10 -1.08
C THR A 87 -8.42 0.70 -0.50
N TRP A 88 -9.29 0.47 0.46
CA TRP A 88 -9.59 -0.85 1.03
C TRP A 88 -10.86 -1.50 0.41
N VAL A 89 -11.61 -0.73 -0.37
CA VAL A 89 -12.80 -1.22 -1.05
C VAL A 89 -12.41 -1.78 -2.42
N PRO A 90 -12.61 -3.06 -2.68
CA PRO A 90 -12.27 -3.62 -3.97
C PRO A 90 -13.19 -3.03 -5.05
N ARG A 91 -12.59 -2.65 -6.18
CA ARG A 91 -13.35 -2.24 -7.36
C ARG A 91 -13.97 -3.43 -8.07
N ASP A 92 -15.11 -3.25 -8.70
CA ASP A 92 -15.61 -4.19 -9.69
C ASP A 92 -14.71 -4.16 -10.93
N GLY A 93 -14.34 -5.34 -11.41
CA GLY A 93 -13.46 -5.43 -12.56
C GLY A 93 -13.26 -6.86 -13.03
N GLU A 94 -12.46 -7.02 -14.07
CA GLU A 94 -12.23 -8.30 -14.74
C GLU A 94 -11.71 -9.39 -13.80
N HIS A 95 -10.93 -9.02 -12.79
CA HIS A 95 -10.29 -9.94 -11.84
C HIS A 95 -10.88 -9.88 -10.42
N ALA A 96 -12.07 -9.31 -10.25
CA ALA A 96 -12.67 -9.06 -8.93
C ALA A 96 -12.95 -10.34 -8.11
N SER A 97 -13.09 -11.49 -8.75
CA SER A 97 -13.28 -12.79 -8.06
C SER A 97 -11.98 -13.44 -7.58
N ARG A 98 -10.83 -12.91 -7.97
CA ARG A 98 -9.52 -13.40 -7.56
C ARG A 98 -9.22 -12.98 -6.11
N ARG A 99 -8.55 -13.85 -5.36
CA ARG A 99 -8.02 -13.44 -4.05
C ARG A 99 -6.92 -12.39 -4.26
N PRO A 100 -7.02 -11.23 -3.60
CA PRO A 100 -5.99 -10.19 -3.70
C PRO A 100 -4.62 -10.65 -3.22
N ASP A 101 -3.58 -10.20 -3.90
CA ASP A 101 -2.20 -10.48 -3.54
C ASP A 101 -1.64 -9.41 -2.61
N GLY A 102 -0.98 -9.84 -1.53
CA GLY A 102 -0.15 -8.98 -0.68
C GLY A 102 1.33 -9.13 -1.01
N VAL A 103 2.16 -8.39 -0.30
CA VAL A 103 3.62 -8.51 -0.36
C VAL A 103 4.19 -8.42 1.06
N ASP A 104 5.18 -9.25 1.35
CA ASP A 104 5.95 -9.18 2.59
C ASP A 104 7.25 -8.43 2.33
N LEU A 105 7.66 -7.55 3.26
CA LEU A 105 8.84 -6.72 3.11
C LEU A 105 9.90 -7.08 4.15
N GLN A 106 11.13 -7.26 3.72
CA GLN A 106 12.27 -7.47 4.60
C GLN A 106 12.74 -6.14 5.19
N LEU A 107 12.82 -6.08 6.52
CA LEU A 107 13.36 -4.95 7.27
C LEU A 107 14.88 -5.02 7.38
N ALA A 108 15.50 -3.94 7.86
CA ALA A 108 16.96 -3.83 7.96
C ALA A 108 17.59 -4.86 8.92
N ASP A 109 16.86 -5.28 9.95
CA ASP A 109 17.29 -6.31 10.91
C ASP A 109 17.11 -7.74 10.39
N GLY A 110 16.60 -7.92 9.18
CA GLY A 110 16.30 -9.21 8.55
C GLY A 110 14.92 -9.78 8.88
N SER A 111 14.15 -9.17 9.78
CA SER A 111 12.78 -9.59 10.05
C SER A 111 11.87 -9.29 8.85
N ILE A 112 10.71 -9.95 8.82
CA ILE A 112 9.73 -9.80 7.74
C ILE A 112 8.53 -9.03 8.28
N ALA A 113 8.31 -7.84 7.75
CA ALA A 113 7.09 -7.08 7.99
C ALA A 113 5.97 -7.57 7.08
N LYS A 114 4.84 -7.92 7.70
CA LYS A 114 3.64 -8.35 6.98
C LYS A 114 2.87 -7.14 6.46
N THR A 115 2.30 -7.28 5.28
CA THR A 115 1.36 -6.31 4.73
C THR A 115 0.03 -7.00 4.42
N THR A 116 -0.97 -6.21 4.09
CA THR A 116 -2.21 -6.68 3.48
C THR A 116 -2.15 -6.50 1.96
N SER A 117 -3.27 -6.56 1.28
CA SER A 117 -3.37 -6.35 -0.18
C SER A 117 -3.01 -4.92 -0.62
N SER A 118 -2.85 -4.02 0.31
CA SER A 118 -2.27 -2.68 0.17
C SER A 118 -1.67 -2.25 1.51
N PHE A 119 -0.71 -1.34 1.48
CA PHE A 119 -0.18 -0.66 2.66
C PHE A 119 0.17 0.76 2.26
N THR A 120 -0.40 1.75 2.91
CA THR A 120 -0.24 3.14 2.47
C THR A 120 0.59 4.01 3.42
N TRP A 121 1.03 3.45 4.57
CA TRP A 121 1.99 4.11 5.45
C TRP A 121 3.42 3.96 4.92
N ALA A 122 3.63 4.47 3.72
CA ALA A 122 4.87 4.38 2.94
C ALA A 122 4.95 5.54 1.95
N ASP A 123 6.12 5.85 1.42
CA ASP A 123 6.25 6.77 0.28
C ASP A 123 6.08 6.07 -1.07
N VAL A 124 6.30 4.75 -1.11
CA VAL A 124 5.95 3.88 -2.24
C VAL A 124 5.25 2.63 -1.73
N THR A 125 4.13 2.27 -2.34
CA THR A 125 3.37 1.06 -2.00
C THR A 125 3.24 0.11 -3.17
N VAL A 126 3.03 -1.17 -2.86
CA VAL A 126 2.52 -2.18 -3.80
C VAL A 126 1.09 -2.51 -3.37
N ALA A 127 0.16 -2.37 -4.27
CA ALA A 127 -1.23 -2.71 -4.02
C ALA A 127 -1.74 -3.71 -5.06
N ASP A 128 -2.61 -4.62 -4.64
CA ASP A 128 -3.38 -5.41 -5.59
C ASP A 128 -4.26 -4.49 -6.43
N GLU A 129 -4.37 -4.77 -7.71
CA GLU A 129 -5.11 -3.94 -8.67
C GLU A 129 -6.57 -3.68 -8.29
N GLN A 130 -7.16 -4.58 -7.49
CA GLN A 130 -8.54 -4.44 -7.03
C GLN A 130 -8.73 -3.22 -6.11
N TYR A 131 -7.66 -2.75 -5.48
CA TYR A 131 -7.67 -1.61 -4.55
C TYR A 131 -7.09 -0.34 -5.15
N VAL A 132 -6.81 -0.33 -6.46
CA VAL A 132 -6.25 0.84 -7.16
C VAL A 132 -7.30 1.39 -8.12
N VAL A 133 -7.67 2.66 -7.92
CA VAL A 133 -8.69 3.34 -8.72
C VAL A 133 -8.09 4.58 -9.36
N ARG A 134 -8.29 4.73 -10.68
CA ARG A 134 -7.86 5.93 -11.39
C ARG A 134 -8.64 7.15 -10.92
N THR A 135 -7.96 8.24 -10.63
CA THR A 135 -8.59 9.50 -10.23
C THR A 135 -8.79 10.44 -11.41
N PRO A 136 -9.81 11.29 -11.38
CA PRO A 136 -9.94 12.39 -12.34
C PRO A 136 -8.76 13.36 -12.24
N GLY A 137 -8.31 13.93 -13.35
CA GLY A 137 -7.16 14.84 -13.40
C GLY A 137 -7.32 16.16 -12.61
N SER A 138 -8.52 16.48 -12.15
CA SER A 138 -8.83 17.71 -11.39
C SER A 138 -8.89 17.52 -9.87
N HIS A 139 -8.57 16.33 -9.34
CA HIS A 139 -8.62 16.08 -7.91
C HIS A 139 -7.48 16.77 -7.15
N LYS A 140 -7.72 17.10 -5.87
CA LYS A 140 -6.69 17.59 -4.96
C LYS A 140 -5.98 16.38 -4.33
N LYS A 141 -4.73 16.17 -4.71
CA LYS A 141 -3.95 14.98 -4.42
C LYS A 141 -3.80 14.69 -2.92
N ASP A 142 -3.66 15.70 -2.11
CA ASP A 142 -3.52 15.60 -0.65
C ASP A 142 -4.86 15.32 0.06
N VAL A 143 -5.92 16.05 -0.33
CA VAL A 143 -7.24 15.89 0.31
C VAL A 143 -7.90 14.57 -0.08
N THR A 144 -7.73 14.14 -1.31
CA THR A 144 -8.33 12.90 -1.82
C THR A 144 -7.72 11.65 -1.16
N ALA A 145 -6.61 11.77 -0.44
CA ALA A 145 -6.03 10.65 0.30
C ALA A 145 -6.88 10.22 1.52
N VAL A 146 -7.82 11.04 1.96
CA VAL A 146 -8.70 10.73 3.10
C VAL A 146 -10.02 10.19 2.56
N ILE A 147 -10.06 8.91 2.29
CA ILE A 147 -11.18 8.20 1.63
C ILE A 147 -11.68 6.98 2.43
N GLY A 148 -11.08 6.71 3.59
CA GLY A 148 -11.40 5.60 4.48
C GLY A 148 -12.44 5.91 5.55
#